data_fc0f6751f9248e418bccab947eb9b5ae
#
_entry.id   fc0f6751f9248e418bccab947eb9b5ae
#
_cell.length_a   1.000
_cell.length_b   1.000
_cell.length_c   1.000
_cell.angle_alpha   90.00
_cell.angle_beta   90.00
_cell.angle_gamma   90.00
#
_symmetry.space_group_name_H-M   'P 1'
#
loop_
_entity.id
_entity.type
_entity.pdbx_description
1 polymer ?
#
loop_
_entity_poly.entity_id
_entity_poly.type
_entity_poly.pdbx_seq_one_letter_code
_entity_poly.pdbx_strand_id
1 'polypeptide(L)'
;MLYGYARCSTNESKQDISRQTKELEQYGVDTSNIFFEYESGTKANRAELNKLLSIVKEGDTVVTTEVSRITRSTKQLCDLIEFVKENHIKLVIGNSMVVDCTIGDIDPMTKAFIQIAGVFAELERNMTVSRIVSGMENAKAKGKHIGRREVTKDDIPSMFMRYYNQYKAKEINVTELAKLCGMSRTTAYKYIRLIEQ
;
A
#
# COMPACT_ATOMS: atom_id res chain seq x y z
N MET A 1 27.86 -5.27 2.08
CA MET A 1 28.27 -3.84 2.01
C MET A 1 27.59 -3.02 3.09
N LEU A 2 28.01 -1.76 3.32
CA LEU A 2 27.43 -0.87 4.34
C LEU A 2 26.82 0.34 3.65
N TYR A 3 25.53 0.56 3.85
CA TYR A 3 24.75 1.64 3.27
C TYR A 3 24.16 2.55 4.34
N GLY A 4 24.07 3.84 4.07
CA GLY A 4 23.47 4.83 4.95
C GLY A 4 22.18 5.41 4.36
N TYR A 5 21.22 5.72 5.23
CA TYR A 5 20.04 6.45 4.84
C TYR A 5 19.79 7.66 5.76
N ALA A 6 19.62 8.82 5.15
CA ALA A 6 19.32 10.08 5.84
C ALA A 6 18.08 10.74 5.23
N ARG A 7 17.28 11.42 6.06
CA ARG A 7 16.10 12.13 5.61
C ARG A 7 15.87 13.42 6.41
N CYS A 8 15.59 14.50 5.70
CA CYS A 8 15.16 15.76 6.30
C CYS A 8 13.84 16.23 5.72
N SER A 9 13.08 17.03 6.49
CA SER A 9 11.96 17.77 5.94
C SER A 9 12.50 18.97 5.12
N THR A 10 11.72 19.46 4.15
CA THR A 10 12.11 20.63 3.35
C THR A 10 12.26 21.91 4.17
N ASN A 11 11.68 21.95 5.39
CA ASN A 11 11.80 23.05 6.33
C ASN A 11 13.03 22.92 7.26
N GLU A 12 13.68 21.76 7.27
CA GLU A 12 14.93 21.54 8.02
C GLU A 12 16.12 22.02 7.17
N SER A 13 17.09 22.66 7.81
CA SER A 13 18.22 23.23 7.10
C SER A 13 19.14 22.16 6.48
N LYS A 14 19.93 22.56 5.48
CA LYS A 14 21.00 21.70 4.92
C LYS A 14 21.99 21.20 6.00
N GLN A 15 22.04 21.86 7.15
CA GLN A 15 22.86 21.44 8.30
C GLN A 15 22.42 20.14 8.93
N ASP A 16 21.11 19.80 8.89
CA ASP A 16 20.60 18.54 9.44
C ASP A 16 21.01 17.33 8.62
N ILE A 17 21.03 17.43 7.30
CA ILE A 17 21.56 16.35 6.46
C ILE A 17 23.06 16.17 6.68
N SER A 18 23.83 17.27 6.74
CA SER A 18 25.27 17.20 7.00
C SER A 18 25.58 16.55 8.34
N ARG A 19 24.77 16.79 9.37
CA ARG A 19 24.92 16.14 10.68
C ARG A 19 24.67 14.64 10.57
N GLN A 20 23.58 14.24 9.95
CA GLN A 20 23.24 12.83 9.76
C GLN A 20 24.30 12.11 8.92
N THR A 21 24.80 12.74 7.85
CA THR A 21 25.87 12.18 7.01
C THR A 21 27.15 11.91 7.83
N LYS A 22 27.58 12.89 8.64
CA LYS A 22 28.74 12.71 9.52
C LYS A 22 28.54 11.59 10.56
N GLU A 23 27.34 11.48 11.09
CA GLU A 23 27.00 10.40 12.02
C GLU A 23 27.03 9.03 11.33
N LEU A 24 26.51 8.92 10.11
CA LEU A 24 26.59 7.69 9.30
C LEU A 24 28.04 7.32 8.96
N GLU A 25 28.89 8.28 8.65
CA GLU A 25 30.32 8.08 8.45
C GLU A 25 31.02 7.53 9.70
N GLN A 26 30.60 7.94 10.90
CA GLN A 26 31.11 7.39 12.17
C GLN A 26 30.73 5.90 12.35
N TYR A 27 29.62 5.45 11.77
CA TYR A 27 29.26 4.03 11.67
C TYR A 27 30.06 3.28 10.59
N GLY A 28 30.97 3.94 9.87
CA GLY A 28 31.79 3.37 8.82
C GLY A 28 31.14 3.33 7.44
N VAL A 29 30.03 4.06 7.25
CA VAL A 29 29.41 4.17 5.93
C VAL A 29 30.24 5.07 5.03
N ASP A 30 30.61 4.60 3.85
CA ASP A 30 31.23 5.44 2.82
C ASP A 30 30.25 6.49 2.31
N THR A 31 30.71 7.73 2.10
CA THR A 31 29.86 8.83 1.62
C THR A 31 29.16 8.52 0.31
N SER A 32 29.78 7.72 -0.56
CA SER A 32 29.19 7.27 -1.85
C SER A 32 28.02 6.31 -1.67
N ASN A 33 27.89 5.68 -0.51
CA ASN A 33 26.83 4.72 -0.16
C ASN A 33 25.75 5.33 0.73
N ILE A 34 25.75 6.66 0.91
CA ILE A 34 24.72 7.36 1.69
C ILE A 34 23.61 7.86 0.74
N PHE A 35 22.42 7.37 0.95
CA PHE A 35 21.20 7.80 0.27
C PHE A 35 20.48 8.82 1.14
N PHE A 36 20.12 9.96 0.57
CA PHE A 36 19.45 11.00 1.34
C PHE A 36 18.29 11.63 0.56
N GLU A 37 17.26 12.03 1.29
CA GLU A 37 16.06 12.66 0.76
C GLU A 37 15.71 13.96 1.49
N TYR A 38 15.20 14.91 0.69
CA TYR A 38 14.46 16.05 1.21
C TYR A 38 12.97 15.83 0.94
N GLU A 39 12.15 15.81 1.97
CA GLU A 39 10.75 15.47 1.85
C GLU A 39 9.84 16.67 2.12
N SER A 40 9.00 17.05 1.15
CA SER A 40 7.89 17.98 1.35
C SER A 40 6.66 17.23 1.91
N GLY A 41 6.02 17.80 2.93
CA GLY A 41 5.03 17.15 3.80
C GLY A 41 3.83 16.45 3.16
N THR A 42 3.54 16.64 1.87
CA THR A 42 2.35 16.11 1.21
C THR A 42 2.60 15.00 0.18
N LYS A 43 3.82 14.82 -0.32
CA LYS A 43 4.15 13.78 -1.29
C LYS A 43 5.24 12.87 -0.73
N ALA A 44 4.82 11.69 -0.29
CA ALA A 44 5.70 10.63 0.21
C ALA A 44 6.42 9.91 -0.94
N ASN A 45 7.17 10.63 -1.76
CA ASN A 45 8.01 9.98 -2.75
C ASN A 45 9.38 9.69 -2.11
N ARG A 46 9.59 8.43 -1.67
CA ARG A 46 10.82 7.94 -1.07
C ARG A 46 11.71 7.28 -2.12
N ALA A 47 12.02 8.04 -3.17
CA ALA A 47 12.78 7.53 -4.30
C ALA A 47 14.14 6.96 -3.87
N GLU A 48 14.85 7.68 -3.00
CA GLU A 48 16.18 7.25 -2.54
C GLU A 48 16.12 6.07 -1.58
N LEU A 49 15.10 5.99 -0.68
CA LEU A 49 14.89 4.80 0.13
C LEU A 49 14.57 3.58 -0.74
N ASN A 50 13.64 3.73 -1.68
CA ASN A 50 13.25 2.65 -2.58
C ASN A 50 14.44 2.17 -3.43
N LYS A 51 15.27 3.12 -3.91
CA LYS A 51 16.51 2.81 -4.62
C LYS A 51 17.48 2.04 -3.74
N LEU A 52 17.71 2.49 -2.50
CA LEU A 52 18.53 1.77 -1.53
C LEU A 52 18.02 0.35 -1.32
N LEU A 53 16.73 0.18 -1.00
CA LEU A 53 16.14 -1.15 -0.77
C LEU A 53 16.18 -2.07 -2.00
N SER A 54 16.24 -1.50 -3.22
CA SER A 54 16.34 -2.29 -4.45
C SER A 54 17.75 -2.81 -4.75
N ILE A 55 18.79 -2.23 -4.14
CA ILE A 55 20.18 -2.61 -4.41
C ILE A 55 20.83 -3.44 -3.28
N VAL A 56 20.27 -3.39 -2.07
CA VAL A 56 20.78 -4.18 -0.94
C VAL A 56 20.67 -5.68 -1.21
N LYS A 57 21.65 -6.43 -0.76
CA LYS A 57 21.76 -7.89 -0.92
C LYS A 57 21.91 -8.57 0.42
N GLU A 58 21.74 -9.88 0.44
CA GLU A 58 22.02 -10.72 1.60
C GLU A 58 23.40 -10.41 2.19
N GLY A 59 23.45 -10.27 3.51
CA GLY A 59 24.67 -9.92 4.27
C GLY A 59 24.99 -8.43 4.30
N ASP A 60 24.24 -7.58 3.57
CA ASP A 60 24.45 -6.14 3.63
C ASP A 60 23.89 -5.51 4.92
N THR A 61 24.40 -4.33 5.26
CA THR A 61 23.95 -3.57 6.43
C THR A 61 23.40 -2.21 5.99
N VAL A 62 22.22 -1.87 6.45
CA VAL A 62 21.61 -0.55 6.29
C VAL A 62 21.67 0.19 7.63
N VAL A 63 22.20 1.42 7.63
CA VAL A 63 22.36 2.27 8.81
C VAL A 63 21.52 3.52 8.66
N THR A 64 20.81 3.92 9.70
CA THR A 64 20.14 5.20 9.82
C THR A 64 20.31 5.76 11.23
N THR A 65 20.23 7.07 11.40
CA THR A 65 20.46 7.72 12.69
C THR A 65 19.31 7.55 13.67
N GLU A 66 18.08 7.55 13.17
CA GLU A 66 16.85 7.48 13.98
C GLU A 66 15.74 6.74 13.24
N VAL A 67 14.82 6.11 13.99
CA VAL A 67 13.60 5.47 13.42
C VAL A 67 12.80 6.48 12.59
N SER A 68 12.69 7.70 13.07
CA SER A 68 11.93 8.80 12.41
C SER A 68 12.46 9.14 11.02
N ARG A 69 13.73 8.85 10.73
CA ARG A 69 14.35 9.10 9.42
C ARG A 69 13.94 8.04 8.40
N ILE A 70 13.92 6.79 8.79
CA ILE A 70 13.65 5.68 7.87
C ILE A 70 12.18 5.30 7.79
N THR A 71 11.38 5.56 8.83
CA THR A 71 9.94 5.28 8.83
C THR A 71 9.14 6.46 9.38
N ARG A 72 7.83 6.52 9.08
CA ARG A 72 6.90 7.55 9.56
C ARG A 72 5.73 6.98 10.36
N SER A 73 5.55 5.69 10.30
CA SER A 73 4.49 4.98 11.01
C SER A 73 4.98 3.63 11.48
N THR A 74 4.32 3.10 12.49
CA THR A 74 4.59 1.75 12.98
C THR A 74 4.45 0.71 11.87
N LYS A 75 3.47 0.88 10.98
CA LYS A 75 3.29 0.00 9.83
C LYS A 75 4.53 -0.04 8.93
N GLN A 76 5.05 1.14 8.53
CA GLN A 76 6.26 1.22 7.70
C GLN A 76 7.49 0.60 8.40
N LEU A 77 7.58 0.71 9.73
CA LEU A 77 8.63 0.06 10.50
C LEU A 77 8.48 -1.46 10.43
N CYS A 78 7.26 -1.98 10.57
CA CYS A 78 6.98 -3.40 10.45
C CYS A 78 7.32 -3.93 9.05
N ASP A 79 6.85 -3.24 8.01
CA ASP A 79 7.14 -3.59 6.61
C ASP A 79 8.67 -3.60 6.34
N LEU A 80 9.40 -2.63 6.91
CA LEU A 80 10.86 -2.58 6.79
C LEU A 80 11.54 -3.74 7.52
N ILE A 81 11.08 -4.10 8.71
CA ILE A 81 11.65 -5.22 9.48
C ILE A 81 11.39 -6.55 8.77
N GLU A 82 10.20 -6.71 8.17
CA GLU A 82 9.86 -7.89 7.35
C GLU A 82 10.78 -7.96 6.14
N PHE A 83 11.02 -6.86 5.45
CA PHE A 83 11.97 -6.75 4.35
C PHE A 83 13.40 -7.14 4.79
N VAL A 84 13.87 -6.63 5.95
CA VAL A 84 15.19 -6.95 6.53
C VAL A 84 15.34 -8.46 6.78
N LYS A 85 14.27 -9.08 7.29
CA LYS A 85 14.23 -10.52 7.55
C LYS A 85 14.26 -11.36 6.26
N GLU A 86 13.38 -11.01 5.30
CA GLU A 86 13.25 -11.75 4.04
C GLU A 86 14.51 -11.68 3.18
N ASN A 87 15.24 -10.57 3.25
CA ASN A 87 16.43 -10.35 2.45
C ASN A 87 17.74 -10.67 3.21
N HIS A 88 17.65 -11.21 4.43
CA HIS A 88 18.81 -11.59 5.27
C HIS A 88 19.85 -10.46 5.41
N ILE A 89 19.39 -9.24 5.68
CA ILE A 89 20.22 -8.06 5.89
C ILE A 89 20.22 -7.62 7.34
N LYS A 90 21.11 -6.69 7.67
CA LYS A 90 21.21 -6.06 8.99
C LYS A 90 20.72 -4.63 8.92
N LEU A 91 19.88 -4.21 9.87
CA LEU A 91 19.43 -2.84 10.04
C LEU A 91 19.98 -2.30 11.37
N VAL A 92 20.67 -1.16 11.30
CA VAL A 92 21.19 -0.42 12.46
C VAL A 92 20.50 0.94 12.53
N ILE A 93 19.88 1.25 13.66
CA ILE A 93 19.21 2.54 13.89
C ILE A 93 19.87 3.26 15.07
N GLY A 94 20.83 4.11 14.75
CA GLY A 94 21.64 4.81 15.76
C GLY A 94 22.17 3.86 16.83
N ASN A 95 22.19 4.35 18.06
CA ASN A 95 22.55 3.53 19.23
C ASN A 95 21.33 2.80 19.86
N SER A 96 20.15 2.95 19.27
CA SER A 96 18.90 2.53 19.88
C SER A 96 18.47 1.12 19.50
N MET A 97 18.78 0.66 18.29
CA MET A 97 18.27 -0.63 17.80
C MET A 97 19.17 -1.22 16.73
N VAL A 98 19.41 -2.53 16.85
CA VAL A 98 20.04 -3.36 15.82
C VAL A 98 19.11 -4.54 15.55
N VAL A 99 18.73 -4.73 14.30
CA VAL A 99 17.99 -5.90 13.81
C VAL A 99 18.92 -6.65 12.87
N ASP A 100 19.46 -7.76 13.32
CA ASP A 100 20.42 -8.57 12.56
C ASP A 100 19.74 -9.86 12.09
N CYS A 101 19.55 -9.98 10.79
CA CYS A 101 18.98 -11.15 10.13
C CYS A 101 19.99 -11.82 9.17
N THR A 102 21.27 -11.43 9.23
CA THR A 102 22.33 -11.97 8.36
C THR A 102 22.83 -13.36 8.79
N ILE A 103 22.63 -13.71 10.06
CA ILE A 103 23.04 -14.99 10.65
C ILE A 103 21.79 -15.83 10.88
N GLY A 104 21.81 -17.11 10.54
CA GLY A 104 20.66 -18.02 10.56
C GLY A 104 19.89 -18.10 11.88
N ASP A 105 20.56 -17.87 13.03
CA ASP A 105 19.91 -17.72 14.33
C ASP A 105 19.77 -16.23 14.68
N ILE A 106 18.54 -15.73 14.53
CA ILE A 106 18.18 -14.36 14.94
C ILE A 106 18.28 -14.28 16.47
N ASP A 107 19.01 -13.28 16.99
CA ASP A 107 19.14 -13.08 18.43
C ASP A 107 17.76 -12.91 19.10
N PRO A 108 17.60 -13.33 20.38
CA PRO A 108 16.31 -13.31 21.07
C PRO A 108 15.65 -11.92 21.13
N MET A 109 16.43 -10.84 21.21
CA MET A 109 15.92 -9.48 21.26
C MET A 109 15.33 -9.06 19.91
N THR A 110 16.05 -9.31 18.82
CA THR A 110 15.58 -9.09 17.45
C THR A 110 14.31 -9.90 17.17
N LYS A 111 14.27 -11.17 17.61
CA LYS A 111 13.08 -12.03 17.46
C LYS A 111 11.88 -11.47 18.22
N ALA A 112 12.05 -11.03 19.46
CA ALA A 112 10.99 -10.40 20.25
C ALA A 112 10.50 -9.11 19.59
N PHE A 113 11.41 -8.30 19.06
CA PHE A 113 11.07 -7.06 18.37
C PHE A 113 10.24 -7.30 17.09
N ILE A 114 10.63 -8.28 16.28
CA ILE A 114 9.85 -8.68 15.08
C ILE A 114 8.44 -9.13 15.47
N GLN A 115 8.28 -9.89 16.56
CA GLN A 115 6.98 -10.33 17.04
C GLN A 115 6.10 -9.15 17.48
N ILE A 116 6.67 -8.21 18.24
CA ILE A 116 5.98 -7.00 18.70
C ILE A 116 5.57 -6.15 17.47
N ALA A 117 6.46 -5.97 16.51
CA ALA A 117 6.19 -5.25 15.28
C ALA A 117 5.02 -5.87 14.51
N GLY A 118 4.96 -7.20 14.41
CA GLY A 118 3.85 -7.92 13.78
C GLY A 118 2.50 -7.67 14.47
N VAL A 119 2.49 -7.69 15.81
CA VAL A 119 1.28 -7.37 16.61
C VAL A 119 0.80 -5.94 16.35
N PHE A 120 1.71 -4.97 16.28
CA PHE A 120 1.35 -3.58 15.96
C PHE A 120 0.80 -3.43 14.54
N ALA A 121 1.35 -4.13 13.55
CA ALA A 121 0.86 -4.11 12.19
C ALA A 121 -0.58 -4.64 12.09
N GLU A 122 -0.86 -5.74 12.80
CA GLU A 122 -2.20 -6.31 12.88
C GLU A 122 -3.19 -5.35 13.58
N LEU A 123 -2.76 -4.72 14.69
CA LEU A 123 -3.57 -3.73 15.39
C LEU A 123 -3.93 -2.55 14.49
N GLU A 124 -2.98 -1.96 13.76
CA GLU A 124 -3.24 -0.86 12.83
C GLU A 124 -4.22 -1.28 11.71
N ARG A 125 -4.07 -2.50 11.18
CA ARG A 125 -5.00 -3.04 10.18
C ARG A 125 -6.41 -3.13 10.73
N ASN A 126 -6.58 -3.68 11.93
CA ASN A 126 -7.88 -3.85 12.59
C ASN A 126 -8.53 -2.49 12.88
N MET A 127 -7.76 -1.52 13.35
CA MET A 127 -8.23 -0.14 13.56
C MET A 127 -8.67 0.52 12.25
N THR A 128 -7.96 0.29 11.16
CA THR A 128 -8.32 0.83 9.84
C THR A 128 -9.63 0.21 9.34
N VAL A 129 -9.78 -1.10 9.44
CA VAL A 129 -11.03 -1.80 9.09
C VAL A 129 -12.19 -1.27 9.92
N SER A 130 -12.02 -1.13 11.23
CA SER A 130 -13.05 -0.58 12.13
C SER A 130 -13.48 0.83 11.73
N ARG A 131 -12.53 1.71 11.38
CA ARG A 131 -12.85 3.07 10.88
C ARG A 131 -13.63 3.04 9.57
N ILE A 132 -13.25 2.14 8.63
CA ILE A 132 -13.96 1.98 7.35
C ILE A 132 -15.40 1.51 7.60
N VAL A 133 -15.60 0.49 8.44
CA VAL A 133 -16.92 -0.05 8.75
C VAL A 133 -17.80 1.04 9.38
N SER A 134 -17.30 1.73 10.42
CA SER A 134 -18.01 2.84 11.06
C SER A 134 -18.32 3.97 10.09
N GLY A 135 -17.39 4.31 9.19
CA GLY A 135 -17.62 5.29 8.11
C GLY A 135 -18.73 4.87 7.14
N MET A 136 -18.78 3.58 6.79
CA MET A 136 -19.84 3.02 5.92
C MET A 136 -21.20 3.04 6.62
N GLU A 137 -21.26 2.67 7.90
CA GLU A 137 -22.49 2.71 8.70
C GLU A 137 -23.05 4.15 8.80
N ASN A 138 -22.17 5.11 9.07
CA ASN A 138 -22.54 6.52 9.12
C ASN A 138 -23.03 7.04 7.75
N ALA A 139 -22.40 6.61 6.66
CA ALA A 139 -22.84 6.96 5.31
C ALA A 139 -24.21 6.34 4.98
N LYS A 140 -24.46 5.09 5.38
CA LYS A 140 -25.80 4.44 5.27
C LYS A 140 -26.86 5.19 6.08
N ALA A 141 -26.52 5.55 7.33
CA ALA A 141 -27.45 6.32 8.17
C ALA A 141 -27.82 7.70 7.58
N LYS A 142 -26.90 8.28 6.78
CA LYS A 142 -27.15 9.51 6.02
C LYS A 142 -27.82 9.28 4.65
N GLY A 143 -28.33 8.07 4.38
CA GLY A 143 -29.02 7.71 3.14
C GLY A 143 -28.10 7.59 1.91
N LYS A 144 -26.77 7.55 2.09
CA LYS A 144 -25.86 7.35 0.95
C LYS A 144 -25.84 5.88 0.55
N HIS A 145 -26.03 5.63 -0.74
CA HIS A 145 -25.84 4.28 -1.30
C HIS A 145 -24.36 3.89 -1.24
N ILE A 146 -24.07 2.72 -0.69
CA ILE A 146 -22.70 2.17 -0.61
C ILE A 146 -22.64 0.93 -1.49
N GLY A 147 -21.72 0.92 -2.42
CA GLY A 147 -21.51 -0.16 -3.36
C GLY A 147 -21.76 0.27 -4.80
N ARG A 148 -21.84 -0.72 -5.70
CA ARG A 148 -22.12 -0.47 -7.10
C ARG A 148 -23.56 0.05 -7.23
N ARG A 149 -23.73 1.16 -7.96
CA ARG A 149 -25.05 1.73 -8.28
C ARG A 149 -25.96 0.65 -8.85
N GLU A 150 -27.20 0.59 -8.37
CA GLU A 150 -28.21 -0.27 -8.97
C GLU A 150 -28.57 0.24 -10.38
N VAL A 151 -28.71 -0.71 -11.28
CA VAL A 151 -29.11 -0.43 -12.66
C VAL A 151 -30.61 -0.22 -12.67
N THR A 152 -31.06 0.94 -13.12
CA THR A 152 -32.46 1.33 -13.23
C THR A 152 -32.96 1.18 -14.68
N LYS A 153 -34.26 1.40 -14.91
CA LYS A 153 -34.83 1.38 -16.26
C LYS A 153 -34.19 2.41 -17.18
N ASP A 154 -33.77 3.55 -16.64
CA ASP A 154 -33.13 4.64 -17.40
C ASP A 154 -31.71 4.26 -17.90
N ASP A 155 -31.09 3.25 -17.30
CA ASP A 155 -29.77 2.75 -17.70
C ASP A 155 -29.86 1.74 -18.87
N ILE A 156 -31.07 1.39 -19.31
CA ILE A 156 -31.27 0.44 -20.41
C ILE A 156 -30.99 1.13 -21.74
N PRO A 157 -30.02 0.64 -22.54
CA PRO A 157 -29.72 1.26 -23.82
C PRO A 157 -30.91 1.28 -24.75
N SER A 158 -31.11 2.37 -25.48
CA SER A 158 -32.18 2.51 -26.49
C SER A 158 -32.14 1.37 -27.53
N MET A 159 -30.95 0.92 -27.88
CA MET A 159 -30.75 -0.22 -28.76
C MET A 159 -31.37 -1.50 -28.20
N PHE A 160 -31.28 -1.75 -26.89
CA PHE A 160 -31.89 -2.89 -26.23
C PHE A 160 -33.42 -2.81 -26.34
N MET A 161 -34.00 -1.65 -26.08
CA MET A 161 -35.44 -1.44 -26.19
C MET A 161 -35.98 -1.70 -27.61
N ARG A 162 -35.19 -1.33 -28.65
CA ARG A 162 -35.53 -1.59 -30.05
C ARG A 162 -35.66 -3.08 -30.36
N TYR A 163 -34.71 -3.90 -29.91
CA TYR A 163 -34.72 -5.36 -30.16
C TYR A 163 -35.56 -6.13 -29.14
N TYR A 164 -35.89 -5.55 -27.98
CA TYR A 164 -36.75 -6.17 -26.98
C TYR A 164 -38.15 -6.51 -27.50
N ASN A 165 -38.71 -5.67 -28.38
CA ASN A 165 -40.01 -5.94 -29.02
C ASN A 165 -39.94 -7.23 -29.88
N GLN A 166 -38.88 -7.45 -30.62
CA GLN A 166 -38.68 -8.67 -31.42
C GLN A 166 -38.52 -9.90 -30.52
N TYR A 167 -37.80 -9.76 -29.40
CA TYR A 167 -37.73 -10.79 -28.39
C TYR A 167 -39.10 -11.15 -27.80
N LYS A 168 -39.89 -10.14 -27.47
CA LYS A 168 -41.25 -10.33 -26.93
C LYS A 168 -42.18 -10.98 -27.94
N ALA A 169 -42.02 -10.68 -29.24
CA ALA A 169 -42.75 -11.33 -30.35
C ALA A 169 -42.23 -12.74 -30.64
N LYS A 170 -41.21 -13.23 -29.91
CA LYS A 170 -40.56 -14.55 -30.13
C LYS A 170 -39.82 -14.69 -31.48
N GLU A 171 -39.53 -13.59 -32.14
CA GLU A 171 -38.77 -13.55 -33.38
C GLU A 171 -37.29 -13.81 -33.18
N ILE A 172 -36.74 -13.42 -32.02
CA ILE A 172 -35.38 -13.69 -31.60
C ILE A 172 -35.34 -14.25 -30.18
N ASN A 173 -34.29 -15.00 -29.87
CA ASN A 173 -34.05 -15.51 -28.52
C ASN A 173 -33.12 -14.58 -27.72
N VAL A 174 -32.97 -14.81 -26.38
CA VAL A 174 -32.14 -13.97 -25.51
C VAL A 174 -30.68 -13.94 -25.93
N THR A 175 -30.17 -15.02 -26.53
CA THR A 175 -28.78 -15.09 -27.00
C THR A 175 -28.55 -14.16 -28.19
N GLU A 176 -29.51 -14.13 -29.11
CA GLU A 176 -29.51 -13.24 -30.27
C GLU A 176 -29.70 -11.78 -29.85
N LEU A 177 -30.65 -11.51 -28.94
CA LEU A 177 -30.86 -10.19 -28.36
C LEU A 177 -29.56 -9.64 -27.72
N ALA A 178 -28.89 -10.45 -26.89
CA ALA A 178 -27.62 -10.08 -26.25
C ALA A 178 -26.53 -9.79 -27.29
N LYS A 179 -26.42 -10.62 -28.33
CA LYS A 179 -25.44 -10.46 -29.41
C LYS A 179 -25.71 -9.18 -30.22
N LEU A 180 -26.95 -8.92 -30.60
CA LEU A 180 -27.36 -7.72 -31.35
C LEU A 180 -27.07 -6.42 -30.54
N CYS A 181 -27.20 -6.49 -29.22
CA CYS A 181 -26.93 -5.36 -28.32
C CYS A 181 -25.47 -5.30 -27.83
N GLY A 182 -24.58 -6.18 -28.26
CA GLY A 182 -23.16 -6.19 -27.86
C GLY A 182 -22.94 -6.40 -26.36
N MET A 183 -23.83 -7.17 -25.69
CA MET A 183 -23.78 -7.38 -24.25
C MET A 183 -23.79 -8.88 -23.85
N SER A 184 -23.49 -9.16 -22.58
CA SER A 184 -23.62 -10.54 -22.07
C SER A 184 -25.09 -10.95 -21.90
N ARG A 185 -25.37 -12.26 -22.01
CA ARG A 185 -26.70 -12.80 -21.72
C ARG A 185 -27.19 -12.46 -20.32
N THR A 186 -26.28 -12.45 -19.34
CA THR A 186 -26.59 -12.08 -17.95
C THR A 186 -27.11 -10.65 -17.85
N THR A 187 -26.49 -9.74 -18.61
CA THR A 187 -26.94 -8.34 -18.69
C THR A 187 -28.30 -8.23 -19.40
N ALA A 188 -28.51 -8.98 -20.48
CA ALA A 188 -29.78 -9.01 -21.19
C ALA A 188 -30.92 -9.52 -20.28
N TYR A 189 -30.73 -10.60 -19.56
CA TYR A 189 -31.71 -11.08 -18.57
C TYR A 189 -32.00 -10.07 -17.46
N LYS A 190 -30.97 -9.32 -17.00
CA LYS A 190 -31.15 -8.28 -16.00
C LYS A 190 -32.06 -7.15 -16.54
N TYR A 191 -31.85 -6.72 -17.77
CA TYR A 191 -32.67 -5.68 -18.40
C TYR A 191 -34.10 -6.16 -18.66
N ILE A 192 -34.28 -7.40 -19.13
CA ILE A 192 -35.61 -8.02 -19.30
C ILE A 192 -36.37 -7.95 -17.97
N ARG A 193 -35.79 -8.40 -16.87
CA ARG A 193 -36.45 -8.37 -15.55
C ARG A 193 -36.83 -6.96 -15.11
N LEU A 194 -35.97 -5.96 -15.39
CA LEU A 194 -36.24 -4.57 -15.05
C LEU A 194 -37.40 -3.98 -15.86
N ILE A 195 -37.64 -4.45 -17.09
CA ILE A 195 -38.75 -3.99 -17.94
C ILE A 195 -40.06 -4.70 -17.53
N GLU A 196 -40.00 -5.95 -17.11
CA GLU A 196 -41.16 -6.77 -16.76
C GLU A 196 -41.68 -6.55 -15.33
N GLN A 197 -40.89 -5.86 -14.49
CA GLN A 197 -41.33 -5.33 -13.17
C GLN A 197 -42.04 -4.00 -13.32
#